data_a176ec22302483896cec8b6cd29f02dc
#
_entry.id   a176ec22302483896cec8b6cd29f02dc
#
_cell.length_a   1.000
_cell.length_b   1.000
_cell.length_c   1.000
_cell.angle_alpha   90.00
_cell.angle_beta   90.00
_cell.angle_gamma   90.00
#
_symmetry.space_group_name_H-M   'P 1'
#
loop_
_entity.id
_entity.type
_entity.pdbx_description
1 polymer ?
#
loop_
_entity_poly.entity_id
_entity_poly.type
_entity_poly.pdbx_seq_one_letter_code
_entity_poly.pdbx_strand_id
1 'polypeptide(L)'
;MLAAELAARRGERCCGLLTMASNACFVARDDWPQAMAANTFAEFQAACAANPAVCLKRFSVLCAQGSEGARGMARLLASAAPLVVPEALLQGLGLLARVDTRAALQGFAGPQLHLFGADDGLVPAEAAGALLTLLPDVEVGLIEQVGHAFVVERPHEVAAAIQAFLHEVEDD
;
A
#
# COMPACT_ATOMS: atom_id res chain seq x y z
N MET A 1 -4.65 3.51 2.84
CA MET A 1 -4.58 4.59 3.84
C MET A 1 -5.89 5.39 3.96
N LEU A 2 -6.41 6.06 2.91
CA LEU A 2 -7.72 6.78 3.02
C LEU A 2 -8.90 5.85 3.34
N ALA A 3 -8.88 4.61 2.87
CA ALA A 3 -9.90 3.62 3.18
C ALA A 3 -9.98 3.31 4.68
N ALA A 4 -8.84 3.23 5.38
CA ALA A 4 -8.82 3.02 6.84
C ALA A 4 -9.52 4.17 7.60
N GLU A 5 -9.21 5.41 7.24
CA GLU A 5 -9.88 6.60 7.80
C GLU A 5 -11.40 6.59 7.53
N LEU A 6 -11.79 6.17 6.32
CA LEU A 6 -13.19 6.07 5.95
C LEU A 6 -13.89 4.95 6.71
N ALA A 7 -13.28 3.78 6.85
CA ALA A 7 -13.82 2.65 7.60
C ALA A 7 -14.07 3.03 9.07
N ALA A 8 -13.06 3.61 9.74
CA ALA A 8 -13.18 4.07 11.11
C ALA A 8 -14.33 5.09 11.29
N ARG A 9 -14.48 6.03 10.35
CA ARG A 9 -15.58 7.03 10.39
C ARG A 9 -16.96 6.45 10.09
N ARG A 10 -17.02 5.39 9.30
CA ARG A 10 -18.28 4.71 8.94
C ARG A 10 -18.74 3.73 10.03
N GLY A 11 -17.81 3.19 10.81
CA GLY A 11 -18.09 2.23 11.87
C GLY A 11 -18.94 1.07 11.35
N GLU A 12 -20.03 0.75 12.03
CA GLU A 12 -20.95 -0.35 11.68
C GLU A 12 -21.54 -0.30 10.26
N ARG A 13 -21.42 0.83 9.56
CA ARG A 13 -21.83 0.96 8.14
C ARG A 13 -20.76 0.54 7.16
N CYS A 14 -19.64 0.03 7.65
CA CYS A 14 -18.54 -0.54 6.87
C CYS A 14 -18.40 -2.00 7.30
N CYS A 15 -18.74 -2.92 6.44
CA CYS A 15 -18.74 -4.35 6.75
C CYS A 15 -17.35 -4.97 6.82
N GLY A 16 -16.32 -4.34 6.24
CA GLY A 16 -14.95 -4.83 6.31
C GLY A 16 -13.97 -3.85 5.65
N LEU A 17 -12.70 -3.98 5.98
CA LEU A 17 -11.60 -3.20 5.39
C LEU A 17 -10.58 -4.14 4.76
N LEU A 18 -10.38 -4.00 3.44
CA LEU A 18 -9.32 -4.69 2.73
C LEU A 18 -8.30 -3.69 2.21
N THR A 19 -7.02 -3.96 2.44
CA THR A 19 -5.93 -3.16 1.90
C THR A 19 -4.92 -4.02 1.14
N MET A 20 -4.32 -3.46 0.11
CA MET A 20 -3.32 -4.12 -0.72
C MET A 20 -2.12 -3.21 -0.86
N ALA A 21 -0.91 -3.75 -0.67
CA ALA A 21 0.35 -3.01 -0.75
C ALA A 21 0.30 -1.67 0.03
N SER A 22 -0.28 -1.69 1.24
CA SER A 22 -0.51 -0.48 2.03
C SER A 22 0.04 -0.64 3.44
N ASN A 23 0.71 0.39 3.94
CA ASN A 23 1.24 0.45 5.29
C ASN A 23 0.43 1.44 6.15
N ALA A 24 0.43 1.28 7.45
CA ALA A 24 -0.21 2.22 8.37
C ALA A 24 0.44 3.62 8.34
N CYS A 25 1.77 3.67 8.24
CA CYS A 25 2.56 4.85 7.88
C CYS A 25 3.39 4.51 6.65
N PHE A 26 3.39 5.37 5.62
CA PHE A 26 4.19 5.12 4.42
C PHE A 26 5.67 5.41 4.64
N VAL A 27 5.99 6.43 5.43
CA VAL A 27 7.36 6.82 5.79
C VAL A 27 7.67 6.38 7.20
N ALA A 28 8.85 5.81 7.40
CA ALA A 28 9.32 5.33 8.68
C ALA A 28 9.36 6.43 9.74
N ARG A 29 8.99 6.06 10.96
CA ARG A 29 8.99 6.88 12.18
C ARG A 29 9.69 6.12 13.29
N ASP A 30 10.09 6.80 14.34
CA ASP A 30 10.76 6.16 15.50
C ASP A 30 9.91 5.06 16.13
N ASP A 31 8.59 5.25 16.15
CA ASP A 31 7.59 4.31 16.67
C ASP A 31 6.95 3.41 15.59
N TRP A 32 7.38 3.52 14.32
CA TRP A 32 6.95 2.70 13.19
C TRP A 32 8.07 2.58 12.16
N PRO A 33 9.15 1.84 12.45
CA PRO A 33 10.31 1.74 11.56
C PRO A 33 10.09 0.84 10.33
N GLN A 34 9.04 -0.02 10.32
CA GLN A 34 8.72 -0.94 9.22
C GLN A 34 7.98 -0.20 8.09
N ALA A 35 8.65 0.78 7.50
CA ALA A 35 8.13 1.62 6.42
C ALA A 35 9.29 2.13 5.56
N MET A 36 8.99 2.85 4.49
CA MET A 36 10.02 3.46 3.63
C MET A 36 10.91 4.41 4.44
N ALA A 37 12.22 4.27 4.31
CA ALA A 37 13.17 5.14 4.98
C ALA A 37 12.94 6.63 4.64
N ALA A 38 12.96 7.49 5.64
CA ALA A 38 12.62 8.90 5.49
C ALA A 38 13.54 9.65 4.50
N ASN A 39 14.84 9.32 4.47
CA ASN A 39 15.79 9.88 3.52
C ASN A 39 15.48 9.45 2.08
N THR A 40 15.17 8.17 1.85
CA THR A 40 14.78 7.65 0.53
C THR A 40 13.53 8.34 0.01
N PHE A 41 12.53 8.53 0.88
CA PHE A 41 11.32 9.26 0.51
C PHE A 41 11.60 10.73 0.19
N ALA A 42 12.42 11.41 0.97
CA ALA A 42 12.78 12.81 0.75
C ALA A 42 13.53 13.00 -0.59
N GLU A 43 14.45 12.10 -0.94
CA GLU A 43 15.14 12.09 -2.23
C GLU A 43 14.16 11.89 -3.40
N PHE A 44 13.21 10.97 -3.25
CA PHE A 44 12.16 10.75 -4.24
C PHE A 44 11.27 11.99 -4.41
N GLN A 45 10.86 12.62 -3.33
CA GLN A 45 10.05 13.84 -3.35
C GLN A 45 10.80 15.02 -4.03
N ALA A 46 12.08 15.18 -3.74
CA ALA A 46 12.93 16.18 -4.40
C ALA A 46 13.09 15.91 -5.90
N ALA A 47 13.27 14.65 -6.30
CA ALA A 47 13.34 14.26 -7.70
C ALA A 47 12.02 14.52 -8.44
N CYS A 48 10.87 14.27 -7.79
CA CYS A 48 9.55 14.57 -8.35
C CYS A 48 9.33 16.08 -8.51
N ALA A 49 9.79 16.89 -7.58
CA ALA A 49 9.71 18.35 -7.69
C ALA A 49 10.57 18.89 -8.84
N ALA A 50 11.76 18.31 -9.05
CA ALA A 50 12.67 18.72 -10.12
C ALA A 50 12.17 18.30 -11.51
N ASN A 51 11.66 17.08 -11.67
CA ASN A 51 11.16 16.56 -12.95
C ASN A 51 10.07 15.49 -12.74
N PRO A 52 8.79 15.89 -12.67
CA PRO A 52 7.66 15.00 -12.43
C PRO A 52 7.56 13.84 -13.44
N ALA A 53 7.80 14.08 -14.72
CA ALA A 53 7.70 13.06 -15.76
C ALA A 53 8.75 11.95 -15.62
N VAL A 54 9.99 12.32 -15.30
CA VAL A 54 11.07 11.37 -15.03
C VAL A 54 10.79 10.62 -13.72
N CYS A 55 10.26 11.32 -12.71
CA CYS A 55 9.90 10.73 -11.43
C CYS A 55 8.84 9.64 -11.60
N LEU A 56 7.76 9.88 -12.33
CA LEU A 56 6.71 8.89 -12.59
C LEU A 56 7.23 7.65 -13.31
N LYS A 57 8.15 7.81 -14.27
CA LYS A 57 8.81 6.66 -14.92
C LYS A 57 9.64 5.84 -13.93
N ARG A 58 10.40 6.49 -13.04
CA ARG A 58 11.17 5.81 -11.98
C ARG A 58 10.24 5.11 -10.99
N PHE A 59 9.12 5.75 -10.65
CA PHE A 59 8.12 5.15 -9.78
C PHE A 59 7.54 3.85 -10.38
N SER A 60 7.24 3.83 -11.68
CA SER A 60 6.78 2.61 -12.35
C SER A 60 7.82 1.47 -12.26
N VAL A 61 9.12 1.80 -12.29
CA VAL A 61 10.20 0.82 -12.10
C VAL A 61 10.24 0.32 -10.65
N LEU A 62 10.08 1.21 -9.68
CA LEU A 62 10.03 0.84 -8.24
C LEU A 62 8.83 -0.06 -7.94
N CYS A 63 7.64 0.26 -8.46
CA CYS A 63 6.45 -0.58 -8.30
C CYS A 63 6.61 -1.97 -8.92
N ALA A 64 7.42 -2.10 -9.96
CA ALA A 64 7.67 -3.36 -10.64
C ALA A 64 8.85 -4.15 -10.05
N GLN A 65 9.60 -3.56 -9.12
CA GLN A 65 10.70 -4.24 -8.45
C GLN A 65 10.16 -5.43 -7.65
N GLY A 66 10.86 -6.58 -7.69
CA GLY A 66 10.39 -7.83 -7.09
C GLY A 66 9.49 -8.67 -7.99
N SER A 67 8.98 -8.13 -9.10
CA SER A 67 8.16 -8.89 -10.06
C SER A 67 9.02 -9.77 -10.96
N GLU A 68 8.56 -10.98 -11.27
CA GLU A 68 9.24 -11.91 -12.19
C GLU A 68 9.47 -11.27 -13.58
N GLY A 69 8.47 -10.53 -14.08
CA GLY A 69 8.52 -9.78 -15.33
C GLY A 69 8.76 -8.28 -15.17
N ALA A 70 9.63 -7.82 -14.23
CA ALA A 70 9.77 -6.43 -13.81
C ALA A 70 9.83 -5.40 -14.96
N ARG A 71 10.57 -5.69 -16.07
CA ARG A 71 10.63 -4.76 -17.21
C ARG A 71 9.30 -4.61 -17.93
N GLY A 72 8.54 -5.71 -18.10
CA GLY A 72 7.21 -5.72 -18.71
C GLY A 72 6.23 -4.98 -17.83
N MET A 73 6.24 -5.27 -16.53
CA MET A 73 5.40 -4.63 -15.53
C MET A 73 5.67 -3.11 -15.47
N ALA A 74 6.92 -2.68 -15.42
CA ALA A 74 7.27 -1.26 -15.42
C ALA A 74 6.75 -0.52 -16.66
N ARG A 75 6.81 -1.14 -17.85
CA ARG A 75 6.23 -0.56 -19.07
C ARG A 75 4.72 -0.48 -19.02
N LEU A 76 4.05 -1.54 -18.53
CA LEU A 76 2.60 -1.57 -18.36
C LEU A 76 2.16 -0.44 -17.43
N LEU A 77 2.76 -0.32 -16.25
CA LEU A 77 2.46 0.72 -15.27
C LEU A 77 2.72 2.13 -15.83
N ALA A 78 3.84 2.32 -16.54
CA ALA A 78 4.16 3.60 -17.16
C ALA A 78 3.16 3.98 -18.28
N SER A 79 2.65 3.01 -19.04
CA SER A 79 1.66 3.25 -20.09
C SER A 79 0.25 3.54 -19.55
N ALA A 80 -0.08 2.98 -18.37
CA ALA A 80 -1.34 3.18 -17.69
C ALA A 80 -1.33 4.42 -16.76
N ALA A 81 -0.15 5.04 -16.56
CA ALA A 81 -0.04 6.20 -15.68
C ALA A 81 -0.88 7.37 -16.21
N PRO A 82 -1.77 7.95 -15.40
CA PRO A 82 -2.55 9.09 -15.81
C PRO A 82 -1.67 10.33 -16.02
N LEU A 83 -2.17 11.28 -16.80
CA LEU A 83 -1.57 12.61 -16.85
C LEU A 83 -1.79 13.28 -15.50
N VAL A 84 -0.73 13.37 -14.72
CA VAL A 84 -0.78 13.96 -13.38
C VAL A 84 -0.35 15.42 -13.43
N VAL A 85 -1.15 16.30 -12.87
CA VAL A 85 -0.77 17.71 -12.65
C VAL A 85 0.36 17.72 -11.61
N PRO A 86 1.51 18.36 -11.91
CA PRO A 86 2.68 18.35 -11.01
C PRO A 86 2.37 18.79 -9.57
N GLU A 87 1.53 19.80 -9.40
CA GLU A 87 1.09 20.26 -8.08
C GLU A 87 0.33 19.18 -7.31
N ALA A 88 -0.60 18.47 -7.95
CA ALA A 88 -1.35 17.39 -7.32
C ALA A 88 -0.44 16.22 -6.90
N LEU A 89 0.58 15.90 -7.72
CA LEU A 89 1.59 14.91 -7.37
C LEU A 89 2.35 15.31 -6.09
N LEU A 90 2.85 16.54 -6.02
CA LEU A 90 3.60 17.02 -4.86
C LEU A 90 2.74 17.11 -3.61
N GLN A 91 1.48 17.54 -3.73
CA GLN A 91 0.51 17.53 -2.64
C GLN A 91 0.23 16.11 -2.15
N GLY A 92 0.04 15.16 -3.06
CA GLY A 92 -0.16 13.74 -2.75
C GLY A 92 1.04 13.13 -2.02
N LEU A 93 2.26 13.41 -2.48
CA LEU A 93 3.49 12.99 -1.80
C LEU A 93 3.61 13.64 -0.41
N GLY A 94 3.28 14.92 -0.29
CA GLY A 94 3.26 15.62 0.99
C GLY A 94 2.23 15.04 1.98
N LEU A 95 1.09 14.57 1.48
CA LEU A 95 0.10 13.84 2.27
C LEU A 95 0.65 12.48 2.70
N LEU A 96 1.20 11.72 1.76
CA LEU A 96 1.77 10.38 1.99
C LEU A 96 2.89 10.41 3.05
N ALA A 97 3.70 11.48 3.09
CA ALA A 97 4.74 11.67 4.09
C ALA A 97 4.19 11.80 5.53
N ARG A 98 2.98 12.31 5.69
CA ARG A 98 2.41 12.66 7.00
C ARG A 98 1.33 11.71 7.49
N VAL A 99 0.71 10.96 6.58
CA VAL A 99 -0.39 10.07 6.93
C VAL A 99 0.07 9.02 7.93
N ASP A 100 -0.72 8.88 8.98
CA ASP A 100 -0.62 7.86 10.01
C ASP A 100 -2.03 7.33 10.25
N THR A 101 -2.28 6.11 9.85
CA THR A 101 -3.61 5.48 9.95
C THR A 101 -3.72 4.47 11.07
N ARG A 102 -2.71 4.38 11.95
CA ARG A 102 -2.69 3.40 13.06
C ARG A 102 -3.92 3.52 13.97
N ALA A 103 -4.23 4.75 14.38
CA ALA A 103 -5.40 5.00 15.21
C ALA A 103 -6.73 4.68 14.48
N ALA A 104 -6.81 4.93 13.17
CA ALA A 104 -7.99 4.60 12.38
C ALA A 104 -8.15 3.08 12.23
N LEU A 105 -7.06 2.33 12.01
CA LEU A 105 -7.08 0.87 11.94
C LEU A 105 -7.50 0.26 13.28
N GLN A 106 -6.96 0.73 14.40
CA GLN A 106 -7.35 0.29 15.74
C GLN A 106 -8.79 0.68 16.12
N GLY A 107 -9.27 1.80 15.62
CA GLY A 107 -10.64 2.30 15.88
C GLY A 107 -11.72 1.66 15.02
N PHE A 108 -11.37 0.91 13.99
CA PHE A 108 -12.34 0.17 13.17
C PHE A 108 -12.56 -1.22 13.75
N ALA A 109 -13.75 -1.48 14.25
CA ALA A 109 -14.11 -2.73 14.91
C ALA A 109 -14.53 -3.87 13.95
N GLY A 110 -14.69 -3.58 12.65
CA GLY A 110 -15.03 -4.60 11.66
C GLY A 110 -13.82 -5.42 11.22
N PRO A 111 -14.05 -6.52 10.50
CA PRO A 111 -12.98 -7.39 10.01
C PRO A 111 -12.03 -6.64 9.06
N GLN A 112 -10.74 -7.01 9.12
CA GLN A 112 -9.69 -6.37 8.33
C GLN A 112 -8.79 -7.43 7.67
N LEU A 113 -8.55 -7.28 6.36
CA LEU A 113 -7.56 -8.06 5.61
C LEU A 113 -6.51 -7.12 5.00
N HIS A 114 -5.24 -7.41 5.24
CA HIS A 114 -4.11 -6.66 4.67
C HIS A 114 -3.21 -7.57 3.84
N LEU A 115 -3.11 -7.33 2.52
CA LEU A 115 -2.28 -8.10 1.61
C LEU A 115 -0.98 -7.35 1.30
N PHE A 116 0.14 -8.07 1.37
CA PHE A 116 1.48 -7.57 1.09
C PHE A 116 2.18 -8.42 0.02
N GLY A 117 3.07 -7.81 -0.75
CA GLY A 117 4.02 -8.52 -1.60
C GLY A 117 5.32 -8.77 -0.82
N ALA A 118 5.85 -9.99 -0.88
CA ALA A 118 7.07 -10.35 -0.13
C ALA A 118 8.31 -9.55 -0.59
N ASP A 119 8.37 -9.19 -1.87
CA ASP A 119 9.48 -8.45 -2.48
C ASP A 119 9.11 -6.99 -2.80
N ASP A 120 8.12 -6.42 -2.08
CA ASP A 120 7.68 -5.04 -2.28
C ASP A 120 8.75 -4.03 -1.83
N GLY A 121 9.31 -3.30 -2.79
CA GLY A 121 10.34 -2.28 -2.52
C GLY A 121 9.79 -0.94 -1.98
N LEU A 122 8.47 -0.75 -1.95
CA LEU A 122 7.82 0.47 -1.46
C LEU A 122 7.19 0.28 -0.08
N VAL A 123 6.58 -0.87 0.15
CA VAL A 123 5.96 -1.25 1.44
C VAL A 123 6.65 -2.51 1.93
N PRO A 124 7.58 -2.41 2.89
CA PRO A 124 8.34 -3.57 3.38
C PRO A 124 7.42 -4.67 3.93
N ALA A 125 7.73 -5.93 3.64
CA ALA A 125 6.98 -7.08 4.15
C ALA A 125 6.94 -7.15 5.69
N GLU A 126 7.94 -6.58 6.35
CA GLU A 126 8.01 -6.46 7.82
C GLU A 126 6.84 -5.63 8.39
N ALA A 127 6.20 -4.78 7.59
CA ALA A 127 4.98 -4.07 7.99
C ALA A 127 3.82 -5.02 8.32
N ALA A 128 3.79 -6.20 7.70
CA ALA A 128 2.82 -7.26 8.00
C ALA A 128 2.90 -7.69 9.49
N GLY A 129 4.09 -8.00 9.98
CA GLY A 129 4.32 -8.34 11.39
C GLY A 129 4.02 -7.19 12.35
N ALA A 130 4.31 -5.96 11.94
CA ALA A 130 3.99 -4.78 12.73
C ALA A 130 2.47 -4.56 12.85
N LEU A 131 1.70 -4.83 11.78
CA LEU A 131 0.23 -4.78 11.82
C LEU A 131 -0.36 -5.86 12.72
N LEU A 132 0.13 -7.09 12.66
CA LEU A 132 -0.29 -8.17 13.57
C LEU A 132 -0.03 -7.83 15.04
N THR A 133 1.02 -7.05 15.32
CA THR A 133 1.30 -6.57 16.67
C THR A 133 0.35 -5.43 17.09
N LEU A 134 -0.01 -4.56 16.14
CA LEU A 134 -0.89 -3.42 16.37
C LEU A 134 -2.36 -3.82 16.50
N LEU A 135 -2.79 -4.85 15.77
CA LEU A 135 -4.18 -5.27 15.59
C LEU A 135 -4.27 -6.78 15.84
N PRO A 136 -4.72 -7.21 17.04
CA PRO A 136 -4.70 -8.63 17.44
C PRO A 136 -5.64 -9.52 16.59
N ASP A 137 -6.73 -8.95 16.05
CA ASP A 137 -7.77 -9.68 15.32
C ASP A 137 -7.77 -9.32 13.81
N VAL A 138 -6.57 -9.16 13.23
CA VAL A 138 -6.42 -8.81 11.82
C VAL A 138 -5.94 -10.01 11.00
N GLU A 139 -6.43 -10.12 9.79
CA GLU A 139 -5.87 -11.03 8.80
C GLU A 139 -4.78 -10.34 7.99
N VAL A 140 -3.66 -11.04 7.81
CA VAL A 140 -2.55 -10.57 7.00
C VAL A 140 -2.14 -11.67 6.03
N GLY A 141 -2.18 -11.37 4.73
CA GLY A 141 -1.69 -12.25 3.66
C GLY A 141 -0.39 -11.73 3.07
N LEU A 142 0.60 -12.61 2.91
CA LEU A 142 1.85 -12.34 2.21
C LEU A 142 1.87 -13.13 0.91
N ILE A 143 2.01 -12.45 -0.22
CA ILE A 143 2.11 -13.06 -1.54
C ILE A 143 3.59 -13.13 -1.90
N GLU A 144 4.08 -14.35 -2.10
CA GLU A 144 5.48 -14.65 -2.33
C GLU A 144 5.93 -14.27 -3.75
N GLN A 145 7.18 -13.86 -3.89
CA GLN A 145 7.84 -13.59 -5.18
C GLN A 145 7.16 -12.51 -6.01
N VAL A 146 6.58 -11.52 -5.38
CA VAL A 146 5.94 -10.37 -6.04
C VAL A 146 6.29 -9.05 -5.37
N GLY A 147 6.31 -7.98 -6.17
CA GLY A 147 6.53 -6.61 -5.69
C GLY A 147 5.23 -5.86 -5.40
N HIS A 148 5.32 -4.52 -5.40
CA HIS A 148 4.20 -3.63 -5.09
C HIS A 148 3.00 -3.76 -6.05
N ALA A 149 3.24 -4.15 -7.30
CA ALA A 149 2.22 -4.30 -8.32
C ALA A 149 1.55 -5.69 -8.35
N PHE A 150 1.62 -6.46 -7.27
CA PHE A 150 1.13 -7.84 -7.21
C PHE A 150 -0.36 -7.99 -7.60
N VAL A 151 -1.17 -6.98 -7.39
CA VAL A 151 -2.58 -6.95 -7.81
C VAL A 151 -2.71 -7.14 -9.33
N VAL A 152 -1.75 -6.63 -10.09
CA VAL A 152 -1.69 -6.76 -11.56
C VAL A 152 -0.98 -8.06 -11.95
N GLU A 153 0.01 -8.49 -11.17
CA GLU A 153 0.85 -9.65 -11.47
C GLU A 153 0.18 -10.99 -11.10
N ARG A 154 -0.55 -11.02 -9.97
CA ARG A 154 -1.23 -12.20 -9.42
C ARG A 154 -2.74 -11.99 -9.22
N PRO A 155 -3.49 -11.54 -10.25
CA PRO A 155 -4.89 -11.15 -10.09
C PRO A 155 -5.79 -12.29 -9.58
N HIS A 156 -5.50 -13.53 -9.94
CA HIS A 156 -6.30 -14.68 -9.49
C HIS A 156 -6.08 -15.00 -8.01
N GLU A 157 -4.84 -14.89 -7.53
CA GLU A 157 -4.49 -15.10 -6.13
C GLU A 157 -5.08 -14.00 -5.23
N VAL A 158 -4.98 -12.75 -5.67
CA VAL A 158 -5.61 -11.61 -5.00
C VAL A 158 -7.13 -11.75 -4.98
N ALA A 159 -7.74 -12.15 -6.10
CA ALA A 159 -9.19 -12.35 -6.18
C ALA A 159 -9.66 -13.47 -5.24
N ALA A 160 -8.90 -14.57 -5.13
CA ALA A 160 -9.22 -15.65 -4.21
C ALA A 160 -9.17 -15.19 -2.74
N ALA A 161 -8.15 -14.42 -2.35
CA ALA A 161 -8.06 -13.84 -1.00
C ALA A 161 -9.21 -12.88 -0.71
N ILE A 162 -9.59 -12.02 -1.67
CA ILE A 162 -10.74 -11.13 -1.54
C ILE A 162 -12.03 -11.92 -1.36
N GLN A 163 -12.24 -12.97 -2.16
CA GLN A 163 -13.46 -13.80 -2.08
C GLN A 163 -13.54 -14.52 -0.74
N ALA A 164 -12.45 -15.09 -0.23
CA ALA A 164 -12.42 -15.72 1.08
C ALA A 164 -12.82 -14.73 2.18
N PHE A 165 -12.21 -13.56 2.20
CA PHE A 165 -12.52 -12.50 3.16
C PHE A 165 -13.99 -12.04 3.08
N LEU A 166 -14.56 -11.89 1.87
CA LEU A 166 -15.96 -11.49 1.72
C LEU A 166 -16.93 -12.54 2.24
N HIS A 167 -16.64 -13.84 2.07
CA HIS A 167 -17.47 -14.91 2.63
C HIS A 167 -17.47 -14.89 4.16
N GLU A 168 -16.31 -14.68 4.78
CA GLU A 168 -16.23 -14.56 6.25
C GLU A 168 -17.02 -13.37 6.79
N VAL A 169 -16.94 -12.23 6.10
CA VAL A 169 -17.69 -11.00 6.46
C VAL A 169 -19.21 -11.16 6.31
N GLU A 170 -19.68 -12.02 5.38
CA GLU A 170 -21.12 -12.27 5.16
C GLU A 170 -21.70 -13.28 6.16
N ASP A 171 -20.86 -14.14 6.73
CA ASP A 171 -21.28 -15.20 7.67
C ASP A 171 -21.31 -14.72 9.14
N ASP A 172 -20.70 -13.56 9.47
CA ASP A 172 -20.70 -12.91 10.78
C ASP A 172 -21.85 -11.89 10.92
#